data_452fe7cca89c2ef78bcdba75a3988bf0
#
_entry.id   452fe7cca89c2ef78bcdba75a3988bf0
#
_cell.length_a   1.000
_cell.length_b   1.000
_cell.length_c   1.000
_cell.angle_alpha   90.00
_cell.angle_beta   90.00
_cell.angle_gamma   90.00
#
_symmetry.space_group_name_H-M   'P 1'
#
loop_
_entity.id
_entity.type
_entity.pdbx_description
1 polymer ?
#
loop_
_entity_poly.entity_id
_entity_poly.type
_entity_poly.pdbx_seq_one_letter_code
_entity_poly.pdbx_strand_id
1 'polypeptide(L)'
;MQKRLLFLVTLLLAMTTSVMAQITTSGISGKVTSQGEDVIGATVTATHLPSGTIYRAVTNIDGRYTIQGMRVGGPYKIQVAYIGQKTKTFENVTLRLGETEDFSCSLQDDSKELQEVVVTGNAGVNGTKTGAAQSISSKQIADMPSITHGIADVVRLNPQLTTSSNGAMSFAGASNRYNSFMIDGAMNNDVFGLAADGSNGGQAGTQPVSMETIEQIQVNVAPFDVRQSGFTGGSINAITKSGTNQFHGSVYGFGNNQSLIGHHYPYSDGTGYAPKYQKQEQYQWGVTLGGPIIKNKLFFFVNYENANKTYPNLNGYRQAGSRVNPDEADDVLQKVKDMAQRQGLSYDGTFANPDIYTKSNKLGAKIDWNINDFNK
;
A
#
# COMPACT_ATOMS: atom_id res chain seq x y z
N MET A 1 35.22 -23.84 -0.74
CA MET A 1 34.42 -22.60 -0.70
C MET A 1 33.55 -22.44 -1.94
N GLN A 2 34.07 -22.56 -3.16
CA GLN A 2 33.31 -22.41 -4.41
C GLN A 2 32.09 -23.35 -4.53
N LYS A 3 32.17 -24.62 -4.16
CA LYS A 3 31.01 -25.54 -4.20
C LYS A 3 29.87 -25.15 -3.24
N ARG A 4 30.20 -24.58 -2.07
CA ARG A 4 29.21 -24.11 -1.11
C ARG A 4 28.56 -22.81 -1.60
N LEU A 5 29.32 -21.93 -2.25
CA LEU A 5 28.82 -20.71 -2.86
C LEU A 5 27.90 -21.04 -4.06
N LEU A 6 28.29 -21.99 -4.90
CA LEU A 6 27.49 -22.47 -6.03
C LEU A 6 26.16 -23.09 -5.54
N PHE A 7 26.22 -23.90 -4.48
CA PHE A 7 25.02 -24.49 -3.87
C PHE A 7 24.08 -23.42 -3.27
N LEU A 8 24.62 -22.38 -2.61
CA LEU A 8 23.83 -21.25 -2.12
C LEU A 8 23.21 -20.46 -3.25
N VAL A 9 23.93 -20.22 -4.34
CA VAL A 9 23.42 -19.51 -5.52
C VAL A 9 22.35 -20.32 -6.22
N THR A 10 22.51 -21.63 -6.39
CA THR A 10 21.49 -22.51 -6.98
C THR A 10 20.26 -22.65 -6.09
N LEU A 11 20.42 -22.68 -4.77
CA LEU A 11 19.31 -22.69 -3.81
C LEU A 11 18.55 -21.36 -3.86
N LEU A 12 19.26 -20.24 -3.94
CA LEU A 12 18.67 -18.91 -4.10
C LEU A 12 17.89 -18.81 -5.43
N LEU A 13 18.47 -19.31 -6.52
CA LEU A 13 17.81 -19.36 -7.84
C LEU A 13 16.57 -20.28 -7.83
N ALA A 14 16.62 -21.41 -7.14
CA ALA A 14 15.48 -22.31 -7.02
C ALA A 14 14.33 -21.72 -6.19
N MET A 15 14.62 -20.87 -5.20
CA MET A 15 13.60 -20.14 -4.43
C MET A 15 12.89 -19.06 -5.22
N THR A 16 13.47 -18.54 -6.30
CA THR A 16 12.85 -17.50 -7.13
C THR A 16 11.75 -18.01 -8.08
N THR A 17 11.67 -19.32 -8.32
CA THR A 17 10.69 -19.92 -9.24
C THR A 17 9.29 -20.08 -8.66
N SER A 18 9.10 -19.84 -7.36
CA SER A 18 7.82 -20.02 -6.66
C SER A 18 7.02 -18.73 -6.49
N VAL A 19 7.48 -17.61 -7.06
CA VAL A 19 6.74 -16.33 -6.99
C VAL A 19 5.53 -16.44 -7.90
N MET A 20 4.43 -16.87 -7.35
CA MET A 20 3.11 -16.85 -8.00
C MET A 20 2.81 -15.42 -8.41
N ALA A 21 2.42 -15.24 -9.67
CA ALA A 21 2.15 -13.96 -10.30
C ALA A 21 0.96 -13.27 -9.63
N GLN A 22 1.23 -12.50 -8.58
CA GLN A 22 0.23 -11.61 -8.00
C GLN A 22 0.20 -10.31 -8.80
N ILE A 23 -0.94 -9.61 -8.78
CA ILE A 23 -1.14 -8.40 -9.58
C ILE A 23 -0.33 -7.26 -8.98
N THR A 24 0.79 -6.94 -9.60
CA THR A 24 1.67 -5.82 -9.23
C THR A 24 1.83 -4.80 -10.35
N THR A 25 1.20 -5.06 -11.50
CA THR A 25 1.33 -4.29 -12.72
C THR A 25 -0.02 -3.86 -13.27
N SER A 26 -0.01 -2.99 -14.24
CA SER A 26 -1.13 -2.57 -15.05
C SER A 26 -0.92 -2.94 -16.52
N GLY A 27 -1.90 -2.60 -17.37
CA GLY A 27 -1.80 -2.78 -18.81
C GLY A 27 -2.59 -1.73 -19.58
N ILE A 28 -2.38 -1.72 -20.87
CA ILE A 28 -3.21 -0.99 -21.82
C ILE A 28 -3.66 -1.90 -22.95
N SER A 29 -4.82 -1.63 -23.49
CA SER A 29 -5.34 -2.28 -24.70
C SER A 29 -6.03 -1.24 -25.56
N GLY A 30 -6.40 -1.62 -26.77
CA GLY A 30 -7.17 -0.75 -27.62
C GLY A 30 -7.31 -1.28 -29.02
N LYS A 31 -8.16 -0.60 -29.79
CA LYS A 31 -8.37 -0.83 -31.21
C LYS A 31 -7.96 0.41 -31.99
N VAL A 32 -7.14 0.23 -33.03
CA VAL A 32 -6.69 1.30 -33.93
C VAL A 32 -7.41 1.14 -35.26
N THR A 33 -8.09 2.19 -35.67
CA THR A 33 -8.79 2.27 -36.94
C THR A 33 -8.29 3.47 -37.76
N SER A 34 -8.48 3.47 -39.07
CA SER A 34 -8.33 4.61 -39.94
C SER A 34 -9.46 4.62 -40.96
N GLN A 35 -10.15 5.74 -41.12
CA GLN A 35 -11.33 5.86 -42.02
C GLN A 35 -12.40 4.79 -41.84
N GLY A 36 -12.50 4.19 -40.63
CA GLY A 36 -13.45 3.11 -40.31
C GLY A 36 -12.91 1.69 -40.53
N GLU A 37 -11.73 1.54 -41.14
CA GLU A 37 -11.06 0.26 -41.34
C GLU A 37 -10.05 -0.06 -40.24
N ASP A 38 -9.83 -1.35 -39.98
CA ASP A 38 -8.89 -1.81 -38.96
C ASP A 38 -7.45 -1.67 -39.43
N VAL A 39 -6.58 -1.02 -38.61
CA VAL A 39 -5.18 -0.78 -38.99
C VAL A 39 -4.30 -1.91 -38.48
N ILE A 40 -3.76 -2.70 -39.40
CA ILE A 40 -2.83 -3.81 -39.14
C ILE A 40 -1.40 -3.28 -39.09
N GLY A 41 -0.62 -3.64 -38.09
CA GLY A 41 0.80 -3.29 -38.01
C GLY A 41 1.10 -1.88 -37.49
N ALA A 42 0.11 -1.17 -36.93
CA ALA A 42 0.38 0.09 -36.24
C ALA A 42 1.23 -0.15 -34.98
N THR A 43 2.23 0.68 -34.78
CA THR A 43 3.10 0.61 -33.62
C THR A 43 2.54 1.45 -32.48
N VAL A 44 2.32 0.81 -31.31
CA VAL A 44 1.93 1.48 -30.08
C VAL A 44 3.13 1.51 -29.16
N THR A 45 3.51 2.69 -28.75
CA THR A 45 4.65 2.95 -27.84
C THR A 45 4.13 3.67 -26.60
N ALA A 46 4.28 3.06 -25.43
CA ALA A 46 3.96 3.67 -24.15
C ALA A 46 5.25 3.93 -23.36
N THR A 47 5.53 5.19 -23.06
CA THR A 47 6.73 5.63 -22.33
C THR A 47 6.33 6.09 -20.93
N HIS A 48 6.87 5.45 -19.90
CA HIS A 48 6.77 5.91 -18.53
C HIS A 48 7.76 7.07 -18.34
N LEU A 49 7.29 8.30 -18.29
CA LEU A 49 8.14 9.49 -18.30
C LEU A 49 9.13 9.55 -17.12
N PRO A 50 8.73 9.21 -15.87
CA PRO A 50 9.65 9.30 -14.73
C PRO A 50 10.86 8.36 -14.82
N SER A 51 10.69 7.14 -15.35
CA SER A 51 11.78 6.17 -15.49
C SER A 51 12.35 6.03 -16.89
N GLY A 52 11.72 6.65 -17.90
CA GLY A 52 12.08 6.47 -19.30
C GLY A 52 11.83 5.06 -19.83
N THR A 53 11.09 4.22 -19.08
CA THR A 53 10.78 2.85 -19.50
C THR A 53 9.83 2.85 -20.66
N ILE A 54 10.15 2.11 -21.72
CA ILE A 54 9.37 2.04 -22.95
C ILE A 54 8.74 0.65 -23.08
N TYR A 55 7.45 0.62 -23.39
CA TYR A 55 6.68 -0.58 -23.71
C TYR A 55 6.16 -0.46 -25.13
N ARG A 56 6.15 -1.56 -25.88
CA ARG A 56 5.74 -1.56 -27.28
C ARG A 56 4.82 -2.72 -27.59
N ALA A 57 3.88 -2.48 -28.51
CA ALA A 57 3.08 -3.51 -29.15
C ALA A 57 2.80 -3.10 -30.59
N VAL A 58 2.36 -4.08 -31.39
CA VAL A 58 1.91 -3.89 -32.77
C VAL A 58 0.47 -4.37 -32.88
N THR A 59 -0.37 -3.69 -33.64
CA THR A 59 -1.76 -4.09 -33.84
C THR A 59 -1.86 -5.36 -34.69
N ASN A 60 -2.79 -6.25 -34.31
CA ASN A 60 -3.10 -7.47 -35.03
C ASN A 60 -4.02 -7.23 -36.28
N ILE A 61 -4.48 -8.29 -36.91
CA ILE A 61 -5.37 -8.26 -38.09
C ILE A 61 -6.70 -7.54 -37.84
N ASP A 62 -7.17 -7.50 -36.58
CA ASP A 62 -8.41 -6.82 -36.19
C ASP A 62 -8.13 -5.39 -35.67
N GLY A 63 -6.92 -4.84 -35.92
CA GLY A 63 -6.50 -3.55 -35.41
C GLY A 63 -6.31 -3.47 -33.90
N ARG A 64 -6.33 -4.60 -33.18
CA ARG A 64 -6.25 -4.66 -31.71
C ARG A 64 -4.82 -4.82 -31.23
N TYR A 65 -4.53 -4.19 -30.09
CA TYR A 65 -3.26 -4.36 -29.36
C TYR A 65 -3.48 -4.51 -27.87
N THR A 66 -2.51 -5.10 -27.20
CA THR A 66 -2.47 -5.20 -25.72
C THR A 66 -1.03 -5.13 -25.26
N ILE A 67 -0.76 -4.31 -24.24
CA ILE A 67 0.51 -4.24 -23.53
C ILE A 67 0.24 -4.56 -22.06
N GLN A 68 0.87 -5.59 -21.53
CA GLN A 68 0.77 -6.04 -20.15
C GLN A 68 2.09 -5.79 -19.40
N GLY A 69 2.06 -5.93 -18.07
CA GLY A 69 3.28 -5.82 -17.25
C GLY A 69 3.82 -4.40 -17.14
N MET A 70 2.96 -3.39 -17.31
CA MET A 70 3.34 -2.00 -17.17
C MET A 70 3.38 -1.58 -15.71
N ARG A 71 4.28 -0.67 -15.35
CA ARG A 71 4.33 -0.08 -14.00
C ARG A 71 3.03 0.68 -13.71
N VAL A 72 2.59 0.61 -12.46
CA VAL A 72 1.45 1.41 -11.98
C VAL A 72 1.86 2.87 -11.82
N GLY A 73 0.89 3.78 -11.81
CA GLY A 73 1.15 5.21 -11.72
C GLY A 73 1.44 5.85 -13.07
N GLY A 74 2.29 6.84 -13.10
CA GLY A 74 2.62 7.62 -14.29
C GLY A 74 3.40 8.89 -13.95
N PRO A 75 3.42 9.91 -14.84
CA PRO A 75 2.67 9.98 -16.10
C PRO A 75 3.27 9.15 -17.23
N TYR A 76 2.42 8.64 -18.08
CA TYR A 76 2.79 8.00 -19.34
C TYR A 76 2.50 8.91 -20.52
N LYS A 77 3.34 8.75 -21.60
CA LYS A 77 3.06 9.20 -22.94
C LYS A 77 2.83 7.98 -23.83
N ILE A 78 1.62 7.84 -24.40
CA ILE A 78 1.26 6.75 -25.30
C ILE A 78 1.17 7.32 -26.71
N GLN A 79 1.88 6.71 -27.66
CA GLN A 79 1.92 7.12 -29.06
C GLN A 79 1.50 5.94 -29.94
N VAL A 80 0.57 6.19 -30.85
CA VAL A 80 0.12 5.23 -31.87
C VAL A 80 0.53 5.78 -33.23
N ALA A 81 1.41 5.06 -33.92
CA ALA A 81 1.97 5.47 -35.18
C ALA A 81 1.76 4.40 -36.26
N TYR A 82 1.44 4.85 -37.48
CA TYR A 82 1.33 4.03 -38.66
C TYR A 82 1.83 4.80 -39.90
N ILE A 83 2.37 4.07 -40.87
CA ILE A 83 2.96 4.69 -42.09
C ILE A 83 1.87 5.43 -42.86
N GLY A 84 2.12 6.71 -43.21
CA GLY A 84 1.18 7.56 -43.93
C GLY A 84 0.04 8.13 -43.11
N GLN A 85 0.05 7.91 -41.79
CA GLN A 85 -0.97 8.38 -40.87
C GLN A 85 -0.35 9.32 -39.82
N LYS A 86 -1.11 10.30 -39.38
CA LYS A 86 -0.69 11.21 -38.32
C LYS A 86 -0.61 10.44 -36.97
N THR A 87 0.51 10.54 -36.27
CA THR A 87 0.71 9.91 -34.95
C THR A 87 -0.30 10.46 -33.96
N LYS A 88 -1.04 9.58 -33.30
CA LYS A 88 -1.92 9.92 -32.17
C LYS A 88 -1.16 9.82 -30.87
N THR A 89 -1.22 10.87 -30.05
CA THR A 89 -0.53 10.93 -28.75
C THR A 89 -1.54 11.13 -27.63
N PHE A 90 -1.39 10.35 -26.56
CA PHE A 90 -2.09 10.52 -25.28
C PHE A 90 -1.02 10.89 -24.24
N GLU A 91 -1.21 12.01 -23.56
CA GLU A 91 -0.26 12.53 -22.55
C GLU A 91 -0.88 12.53 -21.16
N ASN A 92 0.00 12.55 -20.14
CA ASN A 92 -0.39 12.57 -18.72
C ASN A 92 -1.28 11.39 -18.29
N VAL A 93 -1.11 10.24 -18.91
CA VAL A 93 -1.84 9.03 -18.59
C VAL A 93 -1.30 8.43 -17.28
N THR A 94 -2.21 8.08 -16.36
CA THR A 94 -1.87 7.40 -15.11
C THR A 94 -2.54 6.05 -15.09
N LEU A 95 -1.76 4.98 -15.00
CA LEU A 95 -2.27 3.60 -15.03
C LEU A 95 -2.57 3.10 -13.63
N ARG A 96 -3.70 2.39 -13.50
CA ARG A 96 -4.17 1.84 -12.22
C ARG A 96 -3.75 0.39 -12.06
N LEU A 97 -3.44 0.04 -10.83
CA LEU A 97 -3.03 -1.30 -10.45
C LEU A 97 -4.08 -2.34 -10.85
N GLY A 98 -3.62 -3.41 -11.51
CA GLY A 98 -4.45 -4.54 -11.91
C GLY A 98 -5.48 -4.25 -13.01
N GLU A 99 -5.51 -3.03 -13.54
CA GLU A 99 -6.45 -2.66 -14.61
C GLU A 99 -5.72 -2.65 -15.96
N THR A 100 -6.45 -3.02 -17.00
CA THR A 100 -6.04 -2.83 -18.40
C THR A 100 -6.92 -1.72 -18.97
N GLU A 101 -6.33 -0.55 -19.20
CA GLU A 101 -7.07 0.63 -19.66
C GLU A 101 -7.18 0.64 -21.17
N ASP A 102 -8.33 1.11 -21.71
CA ASP A 102 -8.59 1.15 -23.14
C ASP A 102 -8.16 2.48 -23.76
N PHE A 103 -7.26 2.41 -24.75
CA PHE A 103 -6.78 3.55 -25.56
C PHE A 103 -7.07 3.29 -27.05
N SER A 104 -8.31 2.99 -27.38
CA SER A 104 -8.77 2.88 -28.76
C SER A 104 -8.73 4.24 -29.46
N CYS A 105 -8.32 4.27 -30.71
CA CYS A 105 -8.24 5.52 -31.47
C CYS A 105 -8.42 5.32 -32.97
N SER A 106 -8.83 6.41 -33.65
CA SER A 106 -8.83 6.50 -35.10
C SER A 106 -7.67 7.41 -35.54
N LEU A 107 -6.86 6.91 -36.47
CA LEU A 107 -5.78 7.66 -37.10
C LEU A 107 -6.33 8.46 -38.28
N GLN A 108 -5.67 9.58 -38.60
CA GLN A 108 -6.00 10.44 -39.74
C GLN A 108 -4.85 10.47 -40.72
N ASP A 109 -5.14 10.65 -42.02
CA ASP A 109 -4.13 10.74 -43.04
C ASP A 109 -3.25 11.97 -42.82
N ASP A 110 -1.94 11.82 -43.07
CA ASP A 110 -0.93 12.84 -42.87
C ASP A 110 -1.01 13.99 -43.93
N SER A 111 -1.92 13.87 -44.89
CA SER A 111 -2.06 14.82 -46.03
C SER A 111 -2.81 16.11 -45.72
N LYS A 112 -3.27 16.34 -44.46
CA LYS A 112 -3.90 17.60 -44.05
C LYS A 112 -3.15 18.19 -42.88
N GLU A 113 -2.51 19.34 -43.10
CA GLU A 113 -1.96 20.24 -42.09
C GLU A 113 -3.05 20.57 -41.05
N LEU A 114 -3.07 19.89 -39.92
CA LEU A 114 -3.81 20.29 -38.74
C LEU A 114 -3.06 19.85 -37.47
N GLN A 115 -3.08 20.72 -36.48
CA GLN A 115 -2.38 20.63 -35.21
C GLN A 115 -2.47 19.23 -34.56
N GLU A 116 -1.34 18.81 -33.95
CA GLU A 116 -1.27 17.63 -33.09
C GLU A 116 -2.40 17.66 -32.07
N VAL A 117 -3.30 16.69 -32.16
CA VAL A 117 -4.39 16.56 -31.18
C VAL A 117 -3.84 15.85 -29.96
N VAL A 118 -3.42 16.63 -28.98
CA VAL A 118 -3.09 16.13 -27.65
C VAL A 118 -4.40 15.87 -26.91
N VAL A 119 -4.71 14.61 -26.66
CA VAL A 119 -5.82 14.23 -25.79
C VAL A 119 -5.27 14.05 -24.39
N THR A 120 -5.63 14.94 -23.48
CA THR A 120 -5.41 14.71 -22.04
C THR A 120 -6.34 13.57 -21.62
N GLY A 121 -5.72 12.39 -21.39
CA GLY A 121 -6.51 11.16 -21.22
C GLY A 121 -7.24 11.09 -19.89
N ASN A 122 -8.57 11.12 -19.94
CA ASN A 122 -9.35 10.32 -19.01
C ASN A 122 -9.55 8.95 -19.70
N ALA A 123 -8.97 7.91 -19.11
CA ALA A 123 -9.24 6.54 -19.55
C ALA A 123 -10.75 6.29 -19.55
N GLY A 124 -11.27 5.83 -20.67
CA GLY A 124 -12.68 5.44 -20.79
C GLY A 124 -13.03 4.38 -19.75
N VAL A 125 -14.31 4.29 -19.41
CA VAL A 125 -14.83 3.25 -18.52
C VAL A 125 -14.50 1.87 -19.12
N ASN A 126 -13.62 1.12 -18.45
CA ASN A 126 -13.25 -0.23 -18.86
C ASN A 126 -14.46 -1.17 -18.77
N GLY A 127 -15.04 -1.53 -19.89
CA GLY A 127 -16.13 -2.53 -19.97
C GLY A 127 -15.72 -3.95 -19.58
N THR A 128 -14.42 -4.18 -19.34
CA THR A 128 -13.86 -5.49 -18.93
C THR A 128 -13.64 -5.62 -17.44
N LYS A 129 -13.89 -4.57 -16.66
CA LYS A 129 -13.71 -4.60 -15.21
C LYS A 129 -14.82 -5.44 -14.58
N THR A 130 -14.44 -6.54 -13.94
CA THR A 130 -15.34 -7.42 -13.18
C THR A 130 -15.05 -7.24 -11.68
N GLY A 131 -16.13 -7.11 -10.88
CA GLY A 131 -16.03 -6.91 -9.44
C GLY A 131 -15.87 -5.43 -9.03
N ALA A 132 -15.95 -5.18 -7.71
CA ALA A 132 -15.79 -3.86 -7.12
C ALA A 132 -14.32 -3.66 -6.73
N ALA A 133 -13.59 -2.89 -7.52
CA ALA A 133 -12.22 -2.50 -7.22
C ALA A 133 -12.11 -0.98 -7.12
N GLN A 134 -11.40 -0.52 -6.10
CA GLN A 134 -11.07 0.90 -5.90
C GLN A 134 -9.55 1.04 -5.89
N SER A 135 -9.03 1.94 -6.70
CA SER A 135 -7.60 2.28 -6.74
C SER A 135 -7.40 3.68 -6.16
N ILE A 136 -6.45 3.80 -5.24
CA ILE A 136 -6.13 5.03 -4.52
C ILE A 136 -4.66 5.35 -4.79
N SER A 137 -4.41 6.47 -5.45
CA SER A 137 -3.06 6.90 -5.83
C SER A 137 -2.30 7.56 -4.68
N SER A 138 -0.97 7.66 -4.79
CA SER A 138 -0.10 8.35 -3.84
C SER A 138 -0.53 9.80 -3.59
N LYS A 139 -1.01 10.50 -4.62
CA LYS A 139 -1.53 11.85 -4.48
C LYS A 139 -2.79 11.89 -3.60
N GLN A 140 -3.74 10.99 -3.86
CA GLN A 140 -4.95 10.89 -3.01
C GLN A 140 -4.60 10.52 -1.57
N ILE A 141 -3.62 9.63 -1.36
CA ILE A 141 -3.12 9.26 -0.03
C ILE A 141 -2.54 10.50 0.69
N ALA A 142 -1.74 11.30 -0.01
CA ALA A 142 -1.13 12.51 0.56
C ALA A 142 -2.13 13.62 0.88
N ASP A 143 -3.18 13.76 0.08
CA ASP A 143 -4.21 14.79 0.26
C ASP A 143 -5.25 14.41 1.34
N MET A 144 -5.24 13.15 1.80
CA MET A 144 -6.23 12.67 2.77
C MET A 144 -5.84 12.99 4.22
N PRO A 145 -6.79 13.49 5.02
CA PRO A 145 -6.59 13.60 6.45
C PRO A 145 -6.51 12.19 7.06
N SER A 146 -5.43 11.92 7.77
CA SER A 146 -5.21 10.66 8.47
C SER A 146 -4.97 10.90 9.95
N ILE A 147 -5.55 10.05 10.80
CA ILE A 147 -5.40 10.13 12.25
C ILE A 147 -4.21 9.29 12.71
N THR A 148 -4.05 8.11 12.12
CA THR A 148 -3.05 7.12 12.54
C THR A 148 -1.91 6.97 11.55
N HIS A 149 -1.97 7.66 10.40
CA HIS A 149 -1.08 7.45 9.25
C HIS A 149 -0.96 5.99 8.85
N GLY A 150 -2.13 5.33 8.83
CA GLY A 150 -2.26 3.92 8.57
C GLY A 150 -3.04 3.60 7.30
N ILE A 151 -2.77 2.41 6.73
CA ILE A 151 -3.50 1.89 5.56
C ILE A 151 -5.00 1.84 5.85
N ALA A 152 -5.41 1.54 7.08
CA ALA A 152 -6.81 1.53 7.49
C ALA A 152 -7.51 2.89 7.29
N ASP A 153 -6.81 4.01 7.49
CA ASP A 153 -7.37 5.35 7.29
C ASP A 153 -7.70 5.59 5.80
N VAL A 154 -6.87 5.07 4.90
CA VAL A 154 -7.04 5.20 3.45
C VAL A 154 -8.13 4.27 2.93
N VAL A 155 -8.09 3.02 3.35
CA VAL A 155 -9.05 1.99 2.90
C VAL A 155 -10.47 2.28 3.38
N ARG A 156 -10.62 3.04 4.47
CA ARG A 156 -11.91 3.52 5.02
C ARG A 156 -12.75 4.33 4.02
N LEU A 157 -12.15 4.85 2.95
CA LEU A 157 -12.88 5.49 1.85
C LEU A 157 -13.69 4.50 1.00
N ASN A 158 -13.44 3.20 1.14
CA ASN A 158 -14.24 2.22 0.43
C ASN A 158 -15.61 2.05 1.11
N PRO A 159 -16.72 2.31 0.41
CA PRO A 159 -18.06 2.24 1.00
C PRO A 159 -18.49 0.84 1.45
N GLN A 160 -17.80 -0.20 0.99
CA GLN A 160 -18.06 -1.60 1.37
C GLN A 160 -17.24 -2.04 2.58
N LEU A 161 -16.36 -1.17 3.11
CA LEU A 161 -15.59 -1.41 4.31
C LEU A 161 -16.29 -0.86 5.54
N THR A 162 -16.47 -1.71 6.52
CA THR A 162 -16.88 -1.33 7.88
C THR A 162 -15.71 -1.59 8.83
N THR A 163 -15.39 -0.59 9.65
CA THR A 163 -14.35 -0.72 10.68
C THR A 163 -15.01 -0.80 12.04
N SER A 164 -14.71 -1.84 12.80
CA SER A 164 -15.20 -1.98 14.18
C SER A 164 -14.38 -1.11 15.14
N SER A 165 -14.86 -0.97 16.39
CA SER A 165 -14.21 -0.16 17.43
C SER A 165 -12.79 -0.62 17.78
N ASN A 166 -12.47 -1.90 17.58
CA ASN A 166 -11.15 -2.47 17.79
C ASN A 166 -10.22 -2.38 16.54
N GLY A 167 -10.69 -1.70 15.48
CA GLY A 167 -9.91 -1.53 14.23
C GLY A 167 -10.05 -2.69 13.23
N ALA A 168 -10.89 -3.69 13.51
CA ALA A 168 -11.10 -4.80 12.58
C ALA A 168 -11.82 -4.32 11.31
N MET A 169 -11.27 -4.67 10.16
CA MET A 169 -11.79 -4.31 8.84
C MET A 169 -12.65 -5.43 8.29
N SER A 170 -13.93 -5.13 8.05
CA SER A 170 -14.92 -6.03 7.45
C SER A 170 -15.31 -5.54 6.08
N PHE A 171 -15.06 -6.33 5.04
CA PHE A 171 -15.52 -6.05 3.69
C PHE A 171 -16.83 -6.79 3.43
N ALA A 172 -17.87 -6.04 3.03
CA ALA A 172 -19.21 -6.57 2.73
C ALA A 172 -19.76 -7.50 3.84
N GLY A 173 -19.44 -7.23 5.12
CA GLY A 173 -19.87 -8.03 6.27
C GLY A 173 -19.04 -9.28 6.56
N ALA A 174 -18.01 -9.58 5.76
CA ALA A 174 -17.10 -10.70 6.02
C ALA A 174 -16.17 -10.41 7.21
N SER A 175 -15.78 -11.46 7.97
CA SER A 175 -14.80 -11.31 9.04
C SER A 175 -13.44 -10.83 8.48
N ASN A 176 -12.73 -10.01 9.25
CA ASN A 176 -11.38 -9.54 8.94
C ASN A 176 -10.39 -10.68 8.65
N ARG A 177 -10.60 -11.87 9.19
CA ARG A 177 -9.75 -13.07 8.96
C ARG A 177 -9.83 -13.61 7.54
N TYR A 178 -10.85 -13.23 6.79
CA TYR A 178 -11.04 -13.64 5.39
C TYR A 178 -10.49 -12.62 4.39
N ASN A 179 -9.90 -11.54 4.88
CA ASN A 179 -9.26 -10.54 4.04
C ASN A 179 -7.84 -10.95 3.68
N SER A 180 -7.34 -10.43 2.55
CA SER A 180 -5.95 -10.54 2.17
C SER A 180 -5.29 -9.17 2.16
N PHE A 181 -4.14 -9.08 2.81
CA PHE A 181 -3.28 -7.92 2.78
C PHE A 181 -1.99 -8.25 2.04
N MET A 182 -1.68 -7.50 0.98
CA MET A 182 -0.53 -7.73 0.12
C MET A 182 0.32 -6.47 -0.03
N ILE A 183 1.63 -6.66 -0.11
CA ILE A 183 2.60 -5.59 -0.37
C ILE A 183 3.46 -6.05 -1.52
N ASP A 184 3.52 -5.26 -2.60
CA ASP A 184 4.22 -5.61 -3.85
C ASP A 184 3.89 -7.05 -4.32
N GLY A 185 2.64 -7.47 -4.14
CA GLY A 185 2.16 -8.79 -4.48
C GLY A 185 2.50 -9.90 -3.47
N ALA A 186 3.30 -9.65 -2.44
CA ALA A 186 3.56 -10.63 -1.39
C ALA A 186 2.47 -10.57 -0.31
N MET A 187 1.94 -11.74 0.07
CA MET A 187 0.97 -11.83 1.17
C MET A 187 1.62 -11.44 2.49
N ASN A 188 0.97 -10.53 3.21
CA ASN A 188 1.40 -10.02 4.51
C ASN A 188 0.28 -10.14 5.54
N ASN A 189 -0.46 -11.23 5.50
CA ASN A 189 -1.54 -11.51 6.43
C ASN A 189 -1.02 -11.90 7.81
N ASP A 190 -1.73 -11.52 8.86
CA ASP A 190 -1.55 -12.11 10.18
C ASP A 190 -2.07 -13.55 10.19
N VAL A 191 -1.16 -14.52 10.10
CA VAL A 191 -1.48 -15.95 10.05
C VAL A 191 -2.08 -16.48 11.35
N PHE A 192 -1.90 -15.79 12.47
CA PHE A 192 -2.44 -16.17 13.77
C PHE A 192 -3.84 -15.58 14.02
N GLY A 193 -4.27 -14.61 13.21
CA GLY A 193 -5.57 -13.94 13.34
C GLY A 193 -5.70 -13.11 14.62
N LEU A 194 -4.60 -12.62 15.17
CA LEU A 194 -4.55 -11.82 16.39
C LEU A 194 -4.67 -10.32 16.10
N ALA A 195 -4.27 -9.90 14.91
CA ALA A 195 -4.36 -8.50 14.50
C ALA A 195 -5.77 -8.16 14.02
N ALA A 196 -6.34 -7.11 14.59
CA ALA A 196 -7.67 -6.65 14.19
C ALA A 196 -7.71 -6.17 12.73
N ASP A 197 -6.67 -5.52 12.26
CA ASP A 197 -6.53 -5.05 10.88
C ASP A 197 -6.13 -6.15 9.88
N GLY A 198 -5.82 -7.35 10.37
CA GLY A 198 -5.44 -8.52 9.56
C GLY A 198 -4.01 -8.48 9.02
N SER A 199 -3.21 -7.48 9.37
CA SER A 199 -1.83 -7.33 8.90
C SER A 199 -0.81 -7.77 9.94
N ASN A 200 0.40 -8.14 9.49
CA ASN A 200 1.52 -8.39 10.38
C ASN A 200 1.89 -7.12 11.17
N GLY A 201 2.05 -7.26 12.50
CA GLY A 201 2.32 -6.16 13.41
C GLY A 201 1.07 -5.42 13.91
N GLY A 202 -0.11 -5.67 13.34
CA GLY A 202 -1.35 -5.01 13.73
C GLY A 202 -1.75 -5.25 15.18
N GLN A 203 -1.41 -6.40 15.76
CA GLN A 203 -1.61 -6.67 17.18
C GLN A 203 -0.86 -5.68 18.09
N ALA A 204 0.34 -5.25 17.69
CA ALA A 204 1.12 -4.24 18.39
C ALA A 204 0.72 -2.80 17.98
N GLY A 205 -0.29 -2.63 17.12
CA GLY A 205 -0.72 -1.34 16.61
C GLY A 205 0.30 -0.69 15.67
N THR A 206 1.12 -1.50 14.99
CA THR A 206 2.07 -1.04 13.96
C THR A 206 1.70 -1.65 12.61
N GLN A 207 2.19 -1.07 11.54
CA GLN A 207 1.96 -1.54 10.17
C GLN A 207 3.26 -2.02 9.56
N PRO A 208 3.21 -2.97 8.60
CA PRO A 208 4.41 -3.56 8.01
C PRO A 208 5.20 -2.58 7.15
N VAL A 209 4.55 -1.59 6.55
CA VAL A 209 5.18 -0.56 5.71
C VAL A 209 4.75 0.84 6.12
N SER A 210 5.57 1.83 5.79
CA SER A 210 5.22 3.24 5.93
C SER A 210 4.26 3.68 4.82
N MET A 211 3.28 4.50 5.15
CA MET A 211 2.35 5.10 4.18
C MET A 211 3.07 5.94 3.12
N GLU A 212 4.14 6.62 3.50
CA GLU A 212 4.93 7.45 2.59
C GLU A 212 5.66 6.64 1.51
N THR A 213 5.80 5.34 1.70
CA THR A 213 6.43 4.45 0.72
C THR A 213 5.45 3.92 -0.33
N ILE A 214 4.15 4.16 -0.16
CA ILE A 214 3.13 3.58 -1.02
C ILE A 214 2.90 4.47 -2.25
N GLU A 215 2.98 3.87 -3.43
CA GLU A 215 2.64 4.48 -4.70
C GLU A 215 1.13 4.39 -4.98
N GLN A 216 0.56 3.22 -4.74
CA GLN A 216 -0.85 2.98 -5.00
C GLN A 216 -1.39 1.88 -4.09
N ILE A 217 -2.65 2.04 -3.65
CA ILE A 217 -3.41 0.99 -2.96
C ILE A 217 -4.58 0.59 -3.85
N GLN A 218 -4.75 -0.69 -4.05
CA GLN A 218 -5.95 -1.26 -4.66
C GLN A 218 -6.73 -2.05 -3.62
N VAL A 219 -8.00 -1.74 -3.50
CA VAL A 219 -8.96 -2.48 -2.67
C VAL A 219 -9.91 -3.23 -3.60
N ASN A 220 -9.97 -4.54 -3.48
CA ASN A 220 -10.88 -5.37 -4.25
C ASN A 220 -11.86 -6.08 -3.32
N VAL A 221 -13.13 -6.05 -3.70
CA VAL A 221 -14.18 -6.81 -3.04
C VAL A 221 -14.83 -7.72 -4.06
N ALA A 222 -14.81 -9.04 -3.79
CA ALA A 222 -15.32 -10.07 -4.70
C ALA A 222 -14.78 -9.98 -6.13
N PRO A 223 -13.45 -9.98 -6.35
CA PRO A 223 -12.91 -9.96 -7.72
C PRO A 223 -13.19 -11.28 -8.44
N PHE A 224 -13.54 -11.18 -9.72
CA PHE A 224 -13.67 -12.34 -10.63
C PHE A 224 -12.40 -12.52 -11.47
N ASP A 225 -11.24 -12.39 -10.86
CA ASP A 225 -9.94 -12.51 -11.52
C ASP A 225 -9.20 -13.73 -10.97
N VAL A 226 -8.90 -14.69 -11.85
CA VAL A 226 -8.21 -15.95 -11.49
C VAL A 226 -6.82 -15.77 -10.90
N ARG A 227 -6.20 -14.59 -11.09
CA ARG A 227 -4.91 -14.23 -10.51
C ARG A 227 -5.03 -13.81 -9.06
N GLN A 228 -6.23 -13.51 -8.57
CA GLN A 228 -6.50 -13.12 -7.19
C GLN A 228 -7.11 -14.30 -6.45
N SER A 229 -6.40 -14.78 -5.44
CA SER A 229 -6.81 -15.94 -4.65
C SER A 229 -6.42 -15.80 -3.19
N GLY A 230 -6.84 -16.73 -2.34
CA GLY A 230 -6.44 -16.81 -0.94
C GLY A 230 -7.27 -15.96 0.01
N PHE A 231 -8.42 -15.42 -0.41
CA PHE A 231 -9.35 -14.66 0.43
C PHE A 231 -10.80 -14.85 -0.04
N THR A 232 -11.74 -14.62 0.86
CA THR A 232 -13.19 -14.64 0.60
C THR A 232 -13.89 -13.34 1.03
N GLY A 233 -13.19 -12.46 1.72
CA GLY A 233 -13.59 -11.10 2.04
C GLY A 233 -13.11 -10.10 1.00
N GLY A 234 -12.38 -9.09 1.42
CA GLY A 234 -11.70 -8.15 0.53
C GLY A 234 -10.20 -8.39 0.45
N SER A 235 -9.56 -7.84 -0.57
CA SER A 235 -8.11 -7.76 -0.64
C SER A 235 -7.64 -6.33 -0.70
N ILE A 236 -6.57 -6.04 0.02
CA ILE A 236 -5.84 -4.77 0.00
C ILE A 236 -4.48 -5.08 -0.60
N ASN A 237 -4.17 -4.50 -1.74
CA ASN A 237 -2.88 -4.64 -2.39
C ASN A 237 -2.19 -3.28 -2.47
N ALA A 238 -1.10 -3.12 -1.74
CA ALA A 238 -0.30 -1.90 -1.69
C ALA A 238 0.97 -2.09 -2.53
N ILE A 239 1.21 -1.18 -3.47
CA ILE A 239 2.44 -1.15 -4.27
C ILE A 239 3.33 -0.05 -3.74
N THR A 240 4.59 -0.38 -3.49
CA THR A 240 5.58 0.58 -2.99
C THR A 240 6.16 1.43 -4.12
N LYS A 241 6.57 2.65 -3.78
CA LYS A 241 7.25 3.58 -4.69
C LYS A 241 8.53 2.97 -5.25
N SER A 242 8.89 3.41 -6.43
CA SER A 242 10.11 3.02 -7.14
C SER A 242 10.98 4.23 -7.43
N GLY A 243 12.28 4.02 -7.62
CA GLY A 243 13.16 5.08 -8.10
C GLY A 243 12.81 5.51 -9.52
N THR A 244 13.21 6.75 -9.86
CA THR A 244 13.02 7.38 -11.16
C THR A 244 14.34 7.92 -11.70
N ASN A 245 14.32 8.55 -12.89
CA ASN A 245 15.50 9.20 -13.48
C ASN A 245 15.96 10.46 -12.74
N GLN A 246 15.16 10.95 -11.81
CA GLN A 246 15.49 12.09 -10.97
C GLN A 246 15.57 11.62 -9.50
N PHE A 247 16.51 12.16 -8.75
CA PHE A 247 16.54 11.96 -7.32
C PHE A 247 15.36 12.67 -6.68
N HIS A 248 14.64 11.95 -5.85
CA HIS A 248 13.54 12.48 -5.06
C HIS A 248 13.57 11.84 -3.67
N GLY A 249 13.11 12.57 -2.70
CA GLY A 249 13.06 12.11 -1.32
C GLY A 249 12.13 12.98 -0.51
N SER A 250 11.73 12.47 0.63
CA SER A 250 10.93 13.19 1.59
C SER A 250 11.45 12.97 3.00
N VAL A 251 11.26 13.96 3.84
CA VAL A 251 11.40 13.86 5.29
C VAL A 251 10.06 14.26 5.86
N TYR A 252 9.53 13.44 6.75
CA TYR A 252 8.22 13.69 7.34
C TYR A 252 8.24 13.40 8.83
N GLY A 253 7.31 14.01 9.53
CA GLY A 253 7.11 13.79 10.96
C GLY A 253 5.68 14.10 11.37
N PHE A 254 5.13 13.23 12.19
CA PHE A 254 3.79 13.36 12.77
C PHE A 254 3.89 13.18 14.26
N GLY A 255 3.15 14.00 14.98
CA GLY A 255 3.11 13.92 16.44
C GLY A 255 1.73 14.23 16.98
N ASN A 256 1.34 13.47 17.97
CA ASN A 256 0.10 13.66 18.71
C ASN A 256 0.35 13.39 20.20
N ASN A 257 -0.26 14.17 21.06
CA ASN A 257 -0.23 13.96 22.49
C ASN A 257 -1.55 14.42 23.13
N GLN A 258 -1.76 14.09 24.39
CA GLN A 258 -2.97 14.44 25.13
C GLN A 258 -3.28 15.94 25.14
N SER A 259 -2.27 16.80 25.02
CA SER A 259 -2.45 18.26 25.05
C SER A 259 -3.04 18.79 23.73
N LEU A 260 -2.82 18.07 22.60
CA LEU A 260 -3.33 18.42 21.29
C LEU A 260 -4.75 17.87 21.04
N ILE A 261 -5.17 16.86 21.80
CA ILE A 261 -6.50 16.22 21.61
C ILE A 261 -7.61 17.10 22.22
N GLY A 262 -7.29 17.96 23.19
CA GLY A 262 -8.26 18.78 23.89
C GLY A 262 -8.93 18.07 25.08
N HIS A 263 -10.12 18.47 25.44
CA HIS A 263 -10.88 17.90 26.54
C HIS A 263 -11.98 16.98 26.00
N HIS A 264 -12.33 15.94 26.75
CA HIS A 264 -13.56 15.20 26.50
C HIS A 264 -14.76 16.15 26.51
N TYR A 265 -15.71 15.93 25.60
CA TYR A 265 -16.98 16.62 25.67
C TYR A 265 -17.68 16.21 26.99
N PRO A 266 -18.32 17.15 27.72
CA PRO A 266 -18.88 16.81 29.02
C PRO A 266 -19.86 15.67 28.88
N TYR A 267 -19.62 14.62 29.62
CA TYR A 267 -20.68 13.68 29.98
C TYR A 267 -21.77 14.47 30.72
N SER A 268 -23.02 14.16 30.51
CA SER A 268 -24.18 14.90 31.01
C SER A 268 -24.44 14.75 32.51
N ASP A 269 -23.39 14.71 33.34
CA ASP A 269 -23.50 14.70 34.79
C ASP A 269 -23.67 16.10 35.40
N GLY A 270 -23.74 17.14 34.57
CA GLY A 270 -24.00 18.50 35.00
C GLY A 270 -22.85 19.20 35.75
N THR A 271 -21.69 18.58 35.93
CA THR A 271 -20.59 19.13 36.75
C THR A 271 -19.56 19.94 35.98
N GLY A 272 -19.76 20.22 34.70
CA GLY A 272 -18.85 21.06 33.92
C GLY A 272 -17.66 20.30 33.40
N TYR A 273 -16.71 20.60 32.84
CA TYR A 273 -15.53 20.12 32.13
C TYR A 273 -15.17 18.65 32.34
N ALA A 274 -15.22 17.91 31.25
CA ALA A 274 -14.62 16.59 31.19
C ALA A 274 -13.14 16.61 31.59
N PRO A 275 -12.64 15.58 32.25
CA PRO A 275 -11.24 15.49 32.64
C PRO A 275 -10.35 15.47 31.39
N LYS A 276 -9.13 16.02 31.54
CA LYS A 276 -8.13 15.90 30.48
C LYS A 276 -7.84 14.44 30.20
N TYR A 277 -7.55 14.15 28.92
CA TYR A 277 -7.05 12.82 28.56
C TYR A 277 -5.81 12.47 29.37
N GLN A 278 -5.69 11.23 29.77
CA GLN A 278 -4.49 10.72 30.42
C GLN A 278 -3.30 10.85 29.45
N LYS A 279 -2.10 10.83 30.00
CA LYS A 279 -0.87 10.96 29.21
C LYS A 279 -0.83 9.93 28.10
N GLN A 280 -0.86 10.39 26.85
CA GLN A 280 -0.66 9.58 25.67
C GLN A 280 0.18 10.35 24.67
N GLU A 281 1.06 9.64 24.00
CA GLU A 281 2.00 10.21 23.05
C GLU A 281 2.13 9.29 21.85
N GLN A 282 2.10 9.87 20.67
CA GLN A 282 2.38 9.16 19.43
C GLN A 282 3.27 10.05 18.57
N TYR A 283 4.46 9.55 18.24
CA TYR A 283 5.42 10.21 17.36
C TYR A 283 5.85 9.24 16.26
N GLN A 284 5.86 9.75 15.05
CA GLN A 284 6.30 9.02 13.87
C GLN A 284 7.12 9.97 13.00
N TRP A 285 8.29 9.53 12.57
CA TRP A 285 9.10 10.27 11.62
C TRP A 285 9.82 9.31 10.69
N GLY A 286 10.11 9.79 9.49
CA GLY A 286 10.79 8.97 8.51
C GLY A 286 11.43 9.77 7.40
N VAL A 287 12.22 9.06 6.62
CA VAL A 287 12.89 9.58 5.44
C VAL A 287 12.73 8.62 4.28
N THR A 288 12.57 9.14 3.09
CA THR A 288 12.58 8.38 1.85
C THR A 288 13.60 8.95 0.88
N LEU A 289 14.22 8.12 0.08
CA LEU A 289 15.11 8.52 -1.00
C LEU A 289 15.00 7.55 -2.15
N GLY A 290 14.77 8.06 -3.35
CA GLY A 290 14.75 7.29 -4.58
C GLY A 290 15.48 8.00 -5.71
N GLY A 291 15.99 7.21 -6.65
CA GLY A 291 16.70 7.78 -7.79
C GLY A 291 17.33 6.74 -8.69
N PRO A 292 18.07 7.18 -9.73
CA PRO A 292 18.72 6.28 -10.64
C PRO A 292 20.11 5.88 -10.12
N ILE A 293 20.43 4.59 -10.14
CA ILE A 293 21.80 4.10 -10.12
C ILE A 293 22.37 4.22 -11.55
N ILE A 294 21.57 3.77 -12.55
CA ILE A 294 21.85 3.95 -13.98
C ILE A 294 20.59 4.49 -14.62
N LYS A 295 20.66 5.69 -15.24
CA LYS A 295 19.51 6.31 -15.90
C LYS A 295 18.87 5.37 -16.92
N ASN A 296 17.54 5.34 -16.93
CA ASN A 296 16.68 4.52 -17.77
C ASN A 296 16.81 2.99 -17.54
N LYS A 297 17.71 2.54 -16.65
CA LYS A 297 17.99 1.10 -16.47
C LYS A 297 17.84 0.61 -15.05
N LEU A 298 18.53 1.22 -14.10
CA LEU A 298 18.61 0.71 -12.74
C LEU A 298 18.28 1.80 -11.74
N PHE A 299 17.31 1.53 -10.91
CA PHE A 299 16.78 2.47 -9.95
C PHE A 299 16.79 1.87 -8.56
N PHE A 300 16.83 2.73 -7.56
CA PHE A 300 16.67 2.35 -6.16
C PHE A 300 15.63 3.22 -5.49
N PHE A 301 15.01 2.68 -4.46
CA PHE A 301 14.18 3.40 -3.50
C PHE A 301 14.45 2.84 -2.13
N VAL A 302 14.73 3.70 -1.15
CA VAL A 302 14.97 3.33 0.24
C VAL A 302 14.12 4.18 1.16
N ASN A 303 13.69 3.61 2.27
CA ASN A 303 12.97 4.33 3.31
C ASN A 303 13.38 3.84 4.70
N TYR A 304 13.31 4.74 5.65
CA TYR A 304 13.40 4.45 7.07
C TYR A 304 12.29 5.19 7.81
N GLU A 305 11.62 4.50 8.73
CA GLU A 305 10.60 5.08 9.60
C GLU A 305 10.79 4.59 11.03
N ASN A 306 10.74 5.52 11.97
CA ASN A 306 10.65 5.24 13.40
C ASN A 306 9.29 5.71 13.91
N ALA A 307 8.59 4.86 14.64
CA ALA A 307 7.32 5.18 15.27
C ALA A 307 7.32 4.72 16.73
N ASN A 308 6.89 5.61 17.60
CA ASN A 308 6.73 5.37 19.04
C ASN A 308 5.33 5.77 19.46
N LYS A 309 4.65 4.88 20.16
CA LYS A 309 3.32 5.12 20.74
C LYS A 309 3.36 4.76 22.21
N THR A 310 2.79 5.62 23.04
CA THR A 310 2.64 5.36 24.48
C THR A 310 1.20 5.70 24.87
N TYR A 311 0.55 4.75 25.51
CA TYR A 311 -0.82 4.90 26.03
C TYR A 311 -0.87 4.51 27.50
N PRO A 312 -1.75 5.17 28.28
CA PRO A 312 -1.97 4.77 29.66
C PRO A 312 -2.62 3.39 29.72
N ASN A 313 -2.22 2.58 30.67
CA ASN A 313 -2.90 1.33 30.96
C ASN A 313 -4.18 1.62 31.76
N LEU A 314 -5.31 1.70 31.04
CA LEU A 314 -6.62 2.02 31.64
C LEU A 314 -7.18 0.92 32.56
N ASN A 315 -6.68 -0.30 32.44
CA ASN A 315 -7.12 -1.44 33.29
C ASN A 315 -6.23 -1.63 34.51
N GLY A 316 -5.39 -0.67 34.78
CA GLY A 316 -4.41 -0.78 35.80
C GLY A 316 -4.94 -0.55 37.21
N TYR A 317 -4.17 -1.03 38.10
CA TYR A 317 -4.26 -0.90 39.54
C TYR A 317 -4.20 0.58 39.98
N ARG A 318 -5.03 0.99 40.93
CA ARG A 318 -5.15 2.36 41.46
C ARG A 318 -5.58 3.45 40.48
N GLN A 319 -6.19 3.09 39.37
CA GLN A 319 -6.77 4.08 38.45
C GLN A 319 -8.28 4.28 38.74
N ALA A 320 -8.75 5.49 38.46
CA ALA A 320 -10.19 5.79 38.53
C ALA A 320 -10.96 4.87 37.57
N GLY A 321 -11.92 4.11 38.07
CA GLY A 321 -12.67 3.14 37.30
C GLY A 321 -12.04 1.74 37.21
N SER A 322 -10.90 1.49 37.86
CA SER A 322 -10.33 0.16 38.00
C SER A 322 -11.31 -0.76 38.69
N ARG A 323 -11.49 -1.99 38.16
CA ARG A 323 -12.30 -3.06 38.78
C ARG A 323 -11.51 -3.80 39.86
N VAL A 324 -10.24 -3.51 40.06
CA VAL A 324 -9.35 -4.14 41.02
C VAL A 324 -9.33 -3.29 42.28
N ASN A 325 -9.73 -3.90 43.42
CA ASN A 325 -9.57 -3.27 44.72
C ASN A 325 -8.06 -3.17 45.03
N PRO A 326 -7.51 -1.96 45.22
CA PRO A 326 -6.08 -1.79 45.45
C PRO A 326 -5.54 -2.52 46.66
N ASP A 327 -6.30 -2.52 47.74
CA ASP A 327 -5.85 -3.10 49.03
C ASP A 327 -5.82 -4.63 48.95
N GLU A 328 -6.80 -5.25 48.30
CA GLU A 328 -6.79 -6.70 48.03
C GLU A 328 -5.65 -7.11 47.10
N ALA A 329 -5.36 -6.30 46.08
CA ALA A 329 -4.27 -6.57 45.16
C ALA A 329 -2.89 -6.48 45.86
N ASP A 330 -2.70 -5.50 46.72
CA ASP A 330 -1.45 -5.36 47.48
C ASP A 330 -1.27 -6.54 48.47
N ASP A 331 -2.34 -7.00 49.12
CA ASP A 331 -2.29 -8.16 50.02
C ASP A 331 -1.92 -9.45 49.23
N VAL A 332 -2.54 -9.67 48.07
CA VAL A 332 -2.17 -10.79 47.18
C VAL A 332 -0.71 -10.71 46.71
N LEU A 333 -0.25 -9.53 46.30
CA LEU A 333 1.12 -9.35 45.88
C LEU A 333 2.12 -9.64 47.01
N GLN A 334 1.84 -9.17 48.21
CA GLN A 334 2.68 -9.47 49.37
C GLN A 334 2.73 -10.95 49.69
N LYS A 335 1.58 -11.65 49.67
CA LYS A 335 1.51 -13.10 49.85
C LYS A 335 2.34 -13.84 48.80
N VAL A 336 2.31 -13.42 47.56
CA VAL A 336 3.13 -14.00 46.47
C VAL A 336 4.63 -13.80 46.72
N LYS A 337 5.02 -12.59 47.14
CA LYS A 337 6.41 -12.29 47.51
C LYS A 337 6.91 -13.13 48.66
N ASP A 338 6.12 -13.24 49.73
CA ASP A 338 6.44 -14.06 50.87
C ASP A 338 6.55 -15.55 50.56
N MET A 339 5.69 -16.03 49.65
CA MET A 339 5.73 -17.42 49.19
C MET A 339 6.97 -17.69 48.33
N ALA A 340 7.32 -16.81 47.44
CA ALA A 340 8.55 -16.87 46.64
C ALA A 340 9.78 -16.90 47.54
N GLN A 341 9.86 -15.98 48.50
CA GLN A 341 10.96 -15.89 49.44
C GLN A 341 11.12 -17.17 50.29
N ARG A 342 10.04 -17.78 50.74
CA ARG A 342 10.06 -19.08 51.49
C ARG A 342 10.65 -20.21 50.66
N GLN A 343 10.55 -20.11 49.32
CA GLN A 343 11.10 -21.09 48.40
C GLN A 343 12.48 -20.72 47.85
N GLY A 344 13.10 -19.67 48.41
CA GLY A 344 14.43 -19.19 47.95
C GLY A 344 14.40 -18.53 46.56
N LEU A 345 13.22 -18.13 46.07
CA LEU A 345 13.04 -17.42 44.82
C LEU A 345 12.96 -15.92 45.07
N SER A 346 13.57 -15.15 44.20
CA SER A 346 13.40 -13.70 44.15
C SER A 346 12.22 -13.37 43.24
N TYR A 347 11.21 -12.65 43.75
CA TYR A 347 10.10 -12.13 43.00
C TYR A 347 9.93 -10.62 43.26
N ASP A 348 10.22 -9.82 42.25
CA ASP A 348 10.15 -8.36 42.26
C ASP A 348 8.93 -7.81 41.54
N GLY A 349 7.95 -8.66 41.25
CA GLY A 349 6.69 -8.29 40.60
C GLY A 349 5.99 -7.14 41.29
N THR A 350 5.32 -6.31 40.55
CA THR A 350 4.55 -5.17 41.01
C THR A 350 3.25 -5.05 40.23
N PHE A 351 2.20 -4.49 40.88
CA PHE A 351 0.99 -4.05 40.19
C PHE A 351 1.09 -2.60 39.69
N ALA A 352 2.28 -2.00 39.67
CA ALA A 352 2.46 -0.71 39.04
C ALA A 352 1.90 -0.77 37.60
N ASN A 353 1.22 0.30 37.20
CA ASN A 353 0.65 0.43 35.87
C ASN A 353 1.70 0.96 34.90
N PRO A 354 2.50 0.10 34.25
CA PRO A 354 3.36 0.58 33.22
C PRO A 354 2.51 1.09 32.05
N ASP A 355 2.89 2.22 31.47
CA ASP A 355 2.31 2.65 30.20
C ASP A 355 2.47 1.55 29.14
N ILE A 356 1.45 1.37 28.33
CA ILE A 356 1.52 0.48 27.18
C ILE A 356 2.26 1.21 26.08
N TYR A 357 3.37 0.65 25.62
CA TYR A 357 4.16 1.28 24.57
C TYR A 357 4.38 0.35 23.37
N THR A 358 4.44 0.94 22.20
CA THR A 358 4.83 0.29 20.96
C THR A 358 5.98 1.07 20.34
N LYS A 359 7.07 0.37 20.02
CA LYS A 359 8.21 0.94 19.28
C LYS A 359 8.37 0.18 17.98
N SER A 360 8.44 0.89 16.86
CA SER A 360 8.59 0.31 15.54
C SER A 360 9.69 1.02 14.77
N ASN A 361 10.59 0.23 14.18
CA ASN A 361 11.57 0.69 13.21
C ASN A 361 11.34 -0.08 11.91
N LYS A 362 11.11 0.64 10.82
CA LYS A 362 10.88 0.06 9.50
C LYS A 362 11.98 0.51 8.56
N LEU A 363 12.63 -0.42 7.92
CA LEU A 363 13.59 -0.18 6.86
C LEU A 363 13.14 -0.92 5.63
N GLY A 364 12.98 -0.21 4.52
CA GLY A 364 12.64 -0.78 3.22
C GLY A 364 13.67 -0.39 2.18
N ALA A 365 13.94 -1.30 1.26
CA ALA A 365 14.76 -1.05 0.09
C ALA A 365 14.17 -1.78 -1.12
N LYS A 366 14.12 -1.12 -2.26
CA LYS A 366 13.64 -1.65 -3.52
C LYS A 366 14.62 -1.31 -4.63
N ILE A 367 14.86 -2.26 -5.51
CA ILE A 367 15.69 -2.07 -6.70
C ILE A 367 14.85 -2.49 -7.91
N ASP A 368 14.79 -1.64 -8.90
CA ASP A 368 14.09 -1.88 -10.15
C ASP A 368 15.10 -1.88 -11.29
N TRP A 369 15.13 -2.95 -12.07
CA TRP A 369 16.08 -3.11 -13.16
C TRP A 369 15.41 -3.39 -14.49
N ASN A 370 15.51 -2.47 -15.42
CA ASN A 370 15.13 -2.66 -16.82
C ASN A 370 16.28 -3.34 -17.55
N ILE A 371 16.29 -4.66 -17.61
CA ILE A 371 17.39 -5.44 -18.20
C ILE A 371 17.43 -5.22 -19.71
N ASN A 372 16.29 -5.37 -20.36
CA ASN A 372 16.08 -5.12 -21.79
C ASN A 372 14.61 -4.74 -22.05
N ASP A 373 14.23 -4.58 -23.33
CA ASP A 373 12.86 -4.18 -23.70
C ASP A 373 11.79 -5.21 -23.31
N PHE A 374 12.15 -6.46 -23.05
CA PHE A 374 11.25 -7.56 -22.71
C PHE A 374 11.25 -7.92 -21.23
N ASN A 375 12.37 -7.69 -20.51
CA ASN A 375 12.55 -8.06 -19.10
C ASN A 375 12.84 -6.82 -18.26
N LYS A 376 11.94 -6.57 -17.33
CA LYS A 376 11.95 -5.39 -16.44
C LYS A 376 11.71 -5.79 -15.01
#